data_63fccf28a178f7bd98a53a77e5e01123
#
_entry.id   63fccf28a178f7bd98a53a77e5e01123
#
_cell.length_a   1.000
_cell.length_b   1.000
_cell.length_c   1.000
_cell.angle_alpha   90.00
_cell.angle_beta   90.00
_cell.angle_gamma   90.00
#
_symmetry.space_group_name_H-M   'P 1'
#
loop_
_entity.id
_entity.type
_entity.pdbx_description
1 polymer ?
#
loop_
_entity_poly.entity_id
_entity_poly.type
_entity_poly.pdbx_seq_one_letter_code
_entity_poly.pdbx_strand_id
1 'polypeptide(L)'
;MKNTTLCYIENPAGEYLMLHRVKKENDCNHDKWIGVGGKFEDGESPEECVLRETLEETGLTLTDYRYRGIVTFVSDRWETEYMHLFTATGWTGRIREDCDEGVLEWIHRDRLAALPQWEGDRIFLELLRRE
;
A
#
# COMPACT_ATOMS: atom_id res chain seq x y z
N MET A 1 -10.27 -14.84 -8.09
CA MET A 1 -10.52 -13.45 -7.67
C MET A 1 -10.01 -13.22 -6.27
N LYS A 2 -9.26 -12.17 -6.03
CA LYS A 2 -8.77 -11.90 -4.69
C LYS A 2 -9.13 -10.49 -4.23
N ASN A 3 -9.35 -10.36 -2.92
CA ASN A 3 -9.56 -9.08 -2.26
C ASN A 3 -8.31 -8.72 -1.48
N THR A 4 -7.88 -7.48 -1.65
CA THR A 4 -6.69 -6.96 -0.97
C THR A 4 -6.97 -5.57 -0.43
N THR A 5 -6.07 -5.09 0.41
CA THR A 5 -6.05 -3.69 0.82
C THR A 5 -4.75 -3.05 0.37
N LEU A 6 -4.81 -1.74 0.18
CA LEU A 6 -3.65 -0.91 -0.09
C LEU A 6 -3.83 0.38 0.68
N CYS A 7 -2.80 0.79 1.40
CA CYS A 7 -2.85 2.01 2.20
C CYS A 7 -1.66 2.91 1.88
N TYR A 8 -1.95 4.16 1.61
CA TYR A 8 -0.93 5.19 1.48
C TYR A 8 -0.90 5.99 2.78
N ILE A 9 0.18 5.83 3.53
CA ILE A 9 0.41 6.52 4.81
C ILE A 9 1.23 7.76 4.52
N GLU A 10 0.68 8.93 4.82
CA GLU A 10 1.32 10.21 4.53
C GLU A 10 1.71 10.91 5.82
N ASN A 11 2.97 11.40 5.88
CA ASN A 11 3.44 12.19 7.01
C ASN A 11 3.27 13.70 6.74
N PRO A 12 3.46 14.55 7.76
CA PRO A 12 3.29 16.00 7.57
C PRO A 12 4.23 16.64 6.55
N ALA A 13 5.33 15.96 6.20
CA ALA A 13 6.27 16.46 5.19
C ALA A 13 5.82 16.17 3.75
N GLY A 14 4.66 15.52 3.56
CA GLY A 14 4.18 15.17 2.23
C GLY A 14 4.84 13.95 1.65
N GLU A 15 5.38 13.08 2.50
CA GLU A 15 5.99 11.82 2.09
C GLU A 15 5.04 10.66 2.35
N TYR A 16 5.02 9.70 1.44
CA TYR A 16 4.29 8.44 1.61
C TYR A 16 5.23 7.33 2.04
N LEU A 17 4.76 6.47 2.94
CA LEU A 17 5.52 5.29 3.33
C LEU A 17 5.34 4.23 2.24
N MET A 18 6.39 3.97 1.50
CA MET A 18 6.35 3.06 0.36
C MET A 18 7.17 1.80 0.64
N LEU A 19 6.69 0.68 0.13
CA LEU A 19 7.39 -0.58 0.16
C LEU A 19 8.01 -0.85 -1.19
N HIS A 20 9.34 -0.97 -1.23
CA HIS A 20 10.06 -1.39 -2.43
C HIS A 20 10.19 -2.91 -2.41
N ARG A 21 9.46 -3.57 -3.28
CA ARG A 21 9.34 -5.05 -3.31
C ARG A 21 10.54 -5.67 -3.98
N VAL A 22 11.60 -5.92 -3.22
CA VAL A 22 12.87 -6.43 -3.76
C VAL A 22 13.32 -7.77 -3.17
N LYS A 23 12.61 -8.29 -2.15
CA LYS A 23 13.05 -9.48 -1.45
C LYS A 23 12.47 -10.79 -1.99
N LYS A 24 11.45 -10.74 -2.84
CA LYS A 24 10.80 -11.91 -3.44
C LYS A 24 10.90 -11.84 -4.96
N GLU A 25 11.62 -12.78 -5.59
CA GLU A 25 11.87 -12.74 -7.04
C GLU A 25 10.65 -13.04 -7.90
N ASN A 26 9.77 -13.95 -7.44
CA ASN A 26 8.58 -14.34 -8.19
C ASN A 26 7.33 -13.55 -7.82
N ASP A 27 7.51 -12.39 -7.23
CA ASP A 27 6.45 -11.49 -6.84
C ASP A 27 6.02 -10.66 -8.04
N CYS A 28 4.70 -10.56 -8.30
CA CYS A 28 4.19 -9.71 -9.38
C CYS A 28 4.53 -8.24 -9.19
N ASN A 29 4.82 -7.83 -7.94
CA ASN A 29 5.21 -6.47 -7.60
C ASN A 29 6.73 -6.29 -7.51
N HIS A 30 7.52 -7.31 -7.94
CA HIS A 30 8.99 -7.27 -7.81
C HIS A 30 9.55 -5.98 -8.44
N ASP A 31 10.45 -5.33 -7.71
CA ASP A 31 11.10 -4.06 -8.05
C ASP A 31 10.13 -2.87 -8.17
N LYS A 32 8.87 -3.03 -7.76
CA LYS A 32 7.94 -1.91 -7.76
C LYS A 32 7.85 -1.27 -6.38
N TRP A 33 7.54 0.02 -6.37
CA TRP A 33 7.26 0.76 -5.16
C TRP A 33 5.74 0.82 -4.99
N ILE A 34 5.24 0.29 -3.90
CA ILE A 34 3.80 0.23 -3.63
C ILE A 34 3.49 0.74 -2.23
N GLY A 35 2.23 1.07 -1.98
CA GLY A 35 1.75 1.32 -0.63
C GLY A 35 1.76 0.03 0.19
N VAL A 36 1.36 0.11 1.43
CA VAL A 36 1.32 -1.06 2.33
C VAL A 36 -0.06 -1.70 2.31
N GLY A 37 -0.11 -3.01 2.47
CA GLY A 37 -1.37 -3.75 2.47
C GLY A 37 -1.15 -5.22 2.16
N GLY A 38 -2.23 -5.94 1.94
CA GLY A 38 -2.14 -7.35 1.61
C GLY A 38 -3.50 -7.99 1.44
N LYS A 39 -3.50 -9.33 1.39
CA LYS A 39 -4.71 -10.12 1.16
C LYS A 39 -5.58 -10.21 2.40
N PHE A 40 -6.89 -10.24 2.17
CA PHE A 40 -7.86 -10.54 3.23
C PHE A 40 -7.64 -11.96 3.76
N GLU A 41 -7.84 -12.11 5.06
CA GLU A 41 -8.05 -13.41 5.67
C GLU A 41 -9.54 -13.70 5.69
N ASP A 42 -9.91 -14.97 5.89
CA ASP A 42 -11.32 -15.38 5.93
C ASP A 42 -12.09 -14.59 6.99
N GLY A 43 -13.22 -14.03 6.57
CA GLY A 43 -14.09 -13.30 7.47
C GLY A 43 -13.62 -11.90 7.83
N GLU A 44 -12.55 -11.45 7.22
CA GLU A 44 -11.99 -10.13 7.49
C GLU A 44 -12.70 -9.04 6.70
N SER A 45 -13.02 -7.92 7.35
CA SER A 45 -13.49 -6.73 6.64
C SER A 45 -12.30 -5.97 6.03
N PRO A 46 -12.55 -5.04 5.08
CA PRO A 46 -11.47 -4.21 4.55
C PRO A 46 -10.72 -3.45 5.65
N GLU A 47 -11.43 -2.92 6.63
CA GLU A 47 -10.84 -2.18 7.74
C GLU A 47 -9.95 -3.09 8.60
N GLU A 48 -10.44 -4.26 8.95
CA GLU A 48 -9.65 -5.22 9.73
C GLU A 48 -8.39 -5.63 8.99
N CYS A 49 -8.52 -5.87 7.68
CA CYS A 49 -7.38 -6.25 6.85
C CYS A 49 -6.32 -5.16 6.79
N VAL A 50 -6.71 -3.90 6.54
CA VAL A 50 -5.73 -2.82 6.44
C VAL A 50 -5.00 -2.59 7.76
N LEU A 51 -5.70 -2.68 8.88
CA LEU A 51 -5.09 -2.51 10.20
C LEU A 51 -4.09 -3.63 10.48
N ARG A 52 -4.48 -4.88 10.21
CA ARG A 52 -3.62 -6.04 10.43
C ARG A 52 -2.40 -6.03 9.52
N GLU A 53 -2.60 -5.85 8.21
CA GLU A 53 -1.50 -5.86 7.25
C GLU A 53 -0.52 -4.71 7.48
N THR A 54 -1.02 -3.53 7.81
CA THR A 54 -0.15 -2.39 8.11
C THR A 54 0.72 -2.69 9.32
N LEU A 55 0.14 -3.25 10.37
CA LEU A 55 0.90 -3.60 11.57
C LEU A 55 1.95 -4.66 11.27
N GLU A 56 1.59 -5.70 10.52
CA GLU A 56 2.52 -6.78 10.17
C GLU A 56 3.67 -6.31 9.31
N GLU A 57 3.40 -5.48 8.31
CA GLU A 57 4.43 -5.02 7.37
C GLU A 57 5.28 -3.90 7.93
N THR A 58 4.68 -2.96 8.66
CA THR A 58 5.36 -1.73 9.04
C THR A 58 5.66 -1.59 10.51
N GLY A 59 4.93 -2.30 11.37
CA GLY A 59 4.98 -2.10 12.82
C GLY A 59 4.10 -0.95 13.30
N LEU A 60 3.38 -0.30 12.40
CA LEU A 60 2.55 0.85 12.74
C LEU A 60 1.09 0.44 12.97
N THR A 61 0.47 1.04 13.98
CA THR A 61 -0.96 0.92 14.24
C THR A 61 -1.63 2.21 13.77
N LEU A 62 -2.48 2.11 12.76
CA LEU A 62 -3.17 3.28 12.21
C LEU A 62 -4.20 3.81 13.20
N THR A 63 -4.25 5.13 13.36
CA THR A 63 -5.21 5.83 14.22
C THR A 63 -6.11 6.77 13.44
N ASP A 64 -5.59 7.39 12.40
CA ASP A 64 -6.34 8.29 11.51
C ASP A 64 -6.24 7.75 10.09
N TYR A 65 -7.32 7.16 9.58
CA TYR A 65 -7.34 6.57 8.25
C TYR A 65 -8.72 6.69 7.62
N ARG A 66 -8.76 6.62 6.30
CA ARG A 66 -9.99 6.76 5.51
C ARG A 66 -10.05 5.71 4.43
N TYR A 67 -11.23 5.11 4.28
CA TYR A 67 -11.53 4.27 3.11
C TYR A 67 -11.78 5.18 1.91
N ARG A 68 -11.08 4.92 0.80
CA ARG A 68 -11.17 5.78 -0.38
C ARG A 68 -11.91 5.13 -1.54
N GLY A 69 -12.09 3.83 -1.53
CA GLY A 69 -12.84 3.12 -2.56
C GLY A 69 -12.20 1.81 -2.97
N ILE A 70 -12.76 1.21 -4.03
CA ILE A 70 -12.27 -0.04 -4.59
C ILE A 70 -11.65 0.23 -5.95
N VAL A 71 -10.47 -0.36 -6.18
CA VAL A 71 -9.81 -0.35 -7.48
C VAL A 71 -9.79 -1.77 -8.00
N THR A 72 -10.32 -2.00 -9.20
CA THR A 72 -10.27 -3.30 -9.85
C THR A 72 -9.01 -3.37 -10.70
N PHE A 73 -8.15 -4.31 -10.37
CA PHE A 73 -6.91 -4.52 -11.09
C PHE A 73 -7.04 -5.79 -11.95
N VAL A 74 -6.99 -5.60 -13.27
CA VAL A 74 -7.11 -6.70 -14.23
C VAL A 74 -5.80 -6.83 -14.99
N SER A 75 -5.27 -8.06 -15.01
CA SER A 75 -4.03 -8.37 -15.72
C SER A 75 -4.23 -9.65 -16.52
N ASP A 76 -3.58 -9.75 -17.67
CA ASP A 76 -3.59 -10.98 -18.46
C ASP A 76 -2.67 -12.06 -17.89
N ARG A 77 -1.83 -11.72 -16.92
CA ARG A 77 -0.86 -12.62 -16.30
C ARG A 77 -1.24 -13.05 -14.90
N TRP A 78 -1.92 -12.18 -14.14
CA TRP A 78 -2.25 -12.42 -12.74
C TRP A 78 -3.76 -12.41 -12.54
N GLU A 79 -4.25 -13.07 -11.49
CA GLU A 79 -5.69 -13.08 -11.25
C GLU A 79 -6.23 -11.68 -10.95
N THR A 80 -7.51 -11.46 -11.29
CA THR A 80 -8.19 -10.20 -11.02
C THR A 80 -8.20 -9.90 -9.52
N GLU A 81 -7.89 -8.67 -9.18
CA GLU A 81 -7.74 -8.22 -7.80
C GLU A 81 -8.68 -7.03 -7.55
N TYR A 82 -9.41 -7.10 -6.44
CA TYR A 82 -10.17 -5.97 -5.94
C TYR A 82 -9.42 -5.37 -4.77
N MET A 83 -8.81 -4.21 -4.99
CA MET A 83 -8.05 -3.49 -3.96
C MET A 83 -8.92 -2.48 -3.26
N HIS A 84 -9.04 -2.62 -1.95
CA HIS A 84 -9.70 -1.66 -1.09
C HIS A 84 -8.67 -0.62 -0.69
N LEU A 85 -8.85 0.60 -1.17
CA LEU A 85 -7.87 1.67 -1.04
C LEU A 85 -8.13 2.53 0.18
N PHE A 86 -7.10 2.72 0.98
CA PHE A 86 -7.12 3.57 2.17
C PHE A 86 -6.02 4.62 2.10
N THR A 87 -6.25 5.72 2.80
CA THR A 87 -5.19 6.68 3.11
C THR A 87 -5.16 6.86 4.62
N ALA A 88 -3.97 7.19 5.15
CA ALA A 88 -3.78 7.38 6.59
C ALA A 88 -2.83 8.53 6.84
N THR A 89 -3.12 9.30 7.90
CA THR A 89 -2.30 10.43 8.31
C THR A 89 -1.90 10.37 9.78
N GLY A 90 -2.38 9.38 10.53
CA GLY A 90 -2.06 9.20 11.93
C GLY A 90 -1.79 7.75 12.28
N TRP A 91 -0.81 7.54 13.15
CA TRP A 91 -0.42 6.20 13.59
C TRP A 91 0.35 6.27 14.91
N THR A 92 0.51 5.09 15.55
CA THR A 92 1.41 4.91 16.68
C THR A 92 2.37 3.78 16.34
N GLY A 93 3.43 3.64 17.13
CA GLY A 93 4.43 2.59 16.93
C GLY A 93 5.64 3.08 16.15
N ARG A 94 6.49 2.13 15.79
CA ARG A 94 7.75 2.41 15.08
C ARG A 94 7.84 1.53 13.84
N ILE A 95 8.42 2.09 12.77
CA ILE A 95 8.63 1.37 11.53
C ILE A 95 9.62 0.22 11.75
N ARG A 96 9.25 -0.97 11.29
CA ARG A 96 10.12 -2.14 11.31
C ARG A 96 11.24 -2.00 10.30
N GLU A 97 12.42 -2.52 10.66
CA GLU A 97 13.56 -2.57 9.74
C GLU A 97 13.66 -3.90 9.01
N ASP A 98 12.92 -4.91 9.45
CA ASP A 98 13.05 -6.29 8.99
C ASP A 98 11.84 -6.79 8.19
N CYS A 99 11.26 -5.95 7.36
CA CYS A 99 10.14 -6.37 6.50
C CYS A 99 10.57 -7.47 5.53
N ASP A 100 9.85 -8.60 5.52
CA ASP A 100 10.20 -9.76 4.70
C ASP A 100 10.01 -9.55 3.21
N GLU A 101 9.18 -8.59 2.82
CA GLU A 101 8.79 -8.41 1.42
C GLU A 101 9.66 -7.40 0.68
N GLY A 102 10.34 -6.53 1.40
CA GLY A 102 11.14 -5.49 0.78
C GLY A 102 11.66 -4.48 1.78
N VAL A 103 11.89 -3.28 1.30
CA VAL A 103 12.42 -2.16 2.06
C VAL A 103 11.37 -1.07 2.18
N LEU A 104 11.13 -0.60 3.39
CA LEU A 104 10.21 0.52 3.65
C LEU A 104 10.98 1.83 3.62
N GLU A 105 10.42 2.82 2.94
CA GLU A 105 11.06 4.14 2.82
C GLU A 105 10.00 5.22 2.67
N TRP A 106 10.23 6.37 3.31
CA TRP A 106 9.41 7.55 3.10
C TRP A 106 9.85 8.23 1.81
N ILE A 107 8.92 8.37 0.85
CA ILE A 107 9.20 8.97 -0.46
C ILE A 107 8.29 10.18 -0.62
N HIS A 108 8.89 11.34 -0.88
CA HIS A 108 8.10 12.54 -1.15
C HIS A 108 7.25 12.32 -2.40
N ARG A 109 5.99 12.76 -2.34
CA ARG A 109 5.02 12.55 -3.44
C ARG A 109 5.52 13.04 -4.80
N ASP A 110 6.35 14.07 -4.82
CA ASP A 110 6.90 14.61 -6.08
C ASP A 110 7.95 13.69 -6.70
N ARG A 111 8.53 12.78 -5.93
CA ARG A 111 9.51 11.80 -6.41
C ARG A 111 8.90 10.49 -6.85
N LEU A 112 7.66 10.21 -6.44
CA LEU A 112 7.02 8.93 -6.73
C LEU A 112 6.88 8.64 -8.22
N ALA A 113 6.63 9.65 -9.03
CA ALA A 113 6.42 9.49 -10.47
C ALA A 113 7.65 8.93 -11.18
N ALA A 114 8.85 9.12 -10.62
CA ALA A 114 10.10 8.65 -11.19
C ALA A 114 10.46 7.21 -10.80
N LEU A 115 9.70 6.60 -9.88
CA LEU A 115 9.99 5.27 -9.37
C LEU A 115 9.15 4.21 -10.08
N PRO A 116 9.66 2.96 -10.19
CA PRO A 116 8.88 1.87 -10.77
C PRO A 116 7.59 1.62 -10.00
N GLN A 117 6.47 1.75 -10.68
CA GLN A 117 5.13 1.53 -10.12
C GLN A 117 4.25 0.91 -11.19
N TRP A 118 3.13 0.33 -10.75
CA TRP A 118 2.07 -0.05 -11.68
C TRP A 118 1.44 1.22 -12.26
N GLU A 119 1.12 1.21 -13.54
CA GLU A 119 0.52 2.37 -14.21
C GLU A 119 -0.78 2.83 -13.53
N GLY A 120 -1.61 1.87 -13.12
CA GLY A 120 -2.84 2.17 -12.40
C GLY A 120 -2.60 2.89 -11.09
N ASP A 121 -1.51 2.55 -10.39
CA ASP A 121 -1.16 3.17 -9.12
C ASP A 121 -0.88 4.67 -9.29
N ARG A 122 -0.24 5.04 -10.38
CA ARG A 122 0.03 6.46 -10.68
C ARG A 122 -1.25 7.24 -10.88
N ILE A 123 -2.23 6.62 -11.54
CA ILE A 123 -3.51 7.25 -11.83
C ILE A 123 -4.29 7.54 -10.55
N PHE A 124 -4.47 6.54 -9.68
CA PHE A 124 -5.27 6.78 -8.48
C PHE A 124 -4.52 7.60 -7.43
N LEU A 125 -3.20 7.56 -7.38
CA LEU A 125 -2.43 8.50 -6.53
C LEU A 125 -2.70 9.95 -6.94
N GLU A 126 -2.72 10.22 -8.23
CA GLU A 126 -3.06 11.54 -8.75
C GLU A 126 -4.46 11.96 -8.34
N LEU A 127 -5.44 11.05 -8.44
CA LEU A 127 -6.81 11.33 -8.02
C LEU A 127 -6.91 11.62 -6.52
N LEU A 128 -6.18 10.90 -5.69
CA LEU A 128 -6.17 11.11 -4.25
C LEU A 128 -5.64 12.50 -3.87
N ARG A 129 -4.70 13.01 -4.63
CA ARG A 129 -4.11 14.33 -4.37
C ARG A 129 -5.06 15.49 -4.60
N ARG A 130 -6.12 15.26 -5.36
CA ARG A 130 -7.09 16.30 -5.73
C ARG A 130 -8.15 16.57 -4.68
N GLU A 131 -8.17 15.82 -3.62
CA GLU A 131 -9.13 16.04 -2.53
C GLU A 131 -8.67 17.01 -1.48
#